data_2ed9e319b0dc3a05219f3e2c05c551df
#
_entry.id   2ed9e319b0dc3a05219f3e2c05c551df
#
_cell.length_a   1.000
_cell.length_b   1.000
_cell.length_c   1.000
_cell.angle_alpha   90.00
_cell.angle_beta   90.00
_cell.angle_gamma   90.00
#
_symmetry.space_group_name_H-M   'P 1'
#
loop_
_entity.id
_entity.type
_entity.pdbx_description
1 polymer ?
#
loop_
_entity_poly.entity_id
_entity_poly.type
_entity_poly.pdbx_seq_one_letter_code
_entity_poly.pdbx_strand_id
1 'polypeptide(L)'
;MQRHIGRLILVGVAAAAIAALPAIAGAKDPKKPASHSMTGCLAKGETADTYKLTDVTGTGPKTVELVEIAAGVDLAAHVGHKVTITGTTMKAAEAAKAEGTTATKEATDHHMHVDAVKMVSATCP
;
A
#
# COMPACT_ATOMS: atom_id res chain seq x y z
N MET A 1 -70.15 26.40 -34.84
CA MET A 1 -69.44 27.65 -35.18
C MET A 1 -68.10 27.62 -34.50
N GLN A 2 -67.14 27.45 -35.35
CA GLN A 2 -65.89 28.27 -35.43
C GLN A 2 -64.95 28.17 -34.25
N ARG A 3 -63.82 27.63 -34.49
CA ARG A 3 -62.53 28.22 -35.00
C ARG A 3 -61.63 28.54 -33.83
N HIS A 4 -60.45 28.35 -33.77
CA HIS A 4 -59.27 28.18 -34.63
C HIS A 4 -58.10 27.84 -33.70
N ILE A 5 -57.25 26.86 -34.09
CA ILE A 5 -55.94 27.13 -34.63
C ILE A 5 -54.97 27.84 -33.71
N GLY A 6 -53.92 27.17 -33.43
CA GLY A 6 -52.65 27.72 -32.90
C GLY A 6 -51.84 26.60 -32.35
N ARG A 7 -51.26 25.82 -33.14
CA ARG A 7 -49.90 25.91 -33.71
C ARG A 7 -48.92 26.58 -32.76
N LEU A 8 -48.11 25.78 -32.11
CA LEU A 8 -46.68 26.05 -32.20
C LEU A 8 -45.93 24.84 -31.71
N ILE A 9 -45.28 24.19 -32.63
CA ILE A 9 -44.24 23.21 -32.41
C ILE A 9 -43.00 23.99 -32.01
N LEU A 10 -42.49 23.76 -30.84
CA LEU A 10 -41.15 24.15 -30.50
C LEU A 10 -40.33 22.90 -30.21
N VAL A 11 -39.64 22.52 -31.26
CA VAL A 11 -38.59 21.53 -31.20
C VAL A 11 -37.43 22.14 -30.46
N GLY A 12 -37.33 21.82 -29.21
CA GLY A 12 -36.15 22.12 -28.40
C GLY A 12 -35.16 20.97 -28.55
N VAL A 13 -34.18 21.15 -29.42
CA VAL A 13 -33.02 20.28 -29.47
C VAL A 13 -32.21 20.56 -28.21
N ALA A 14 -32.37 19.72 -27.20
CA ALA A 14 -31.46 19.68 -26.07
C ALA A 14 -30.19 18.93 -26.52
N ALA A 15 -29.17 19.66 -26.84
CA ALA A 15 -27.83 19.14 -26.99
C ALA A 15 -27.36 18.65 -25.62
N ALA A 16 -27.36 17.36 -25.42
CA ALA A 16 -26.71 16.72 -24.28
C ALA A 16 -25.20 16.87 -24.45
N ALA A 17 -24.63 17.88 -23.82
CA ALA A 17 -23.20 17.97 -23.64
C ALA A 17 -22.79 16.87 -22.65
N ILE A 18 -22.28 15.77 -23.16
CA ILE A 18 -21.61 14.76 -22.33
C ILE A 18 -20.29 15.39 -21.92
N ALA A 19 -20.27 16.01 -20.77
CA ALA A 19 -19.03 16.37 -20.12
C ALA A 19 -18.35 15.08 -19.68
N ALA A 20 -17.40 14.63 -20.47
CA ALA A 20 -16.46 13.60 -20.05
C ALA A 20 -15.65 14.18 -18.90
N LEU A 21 -16.01 13.79 -17.69
CA LEU A 21 -15.19 14.05 -16.51
C LEU A 21 -13.87 13.26 -16.69
N PRO A 22 -12.72 13.93 -16.67
CA PRO A 22 -11.48 13.20 -16.60
C PRO A 22 -11.51 12.39 -15.30
N ALA A 23 -11.40 11.08 -15.42
CA ALA A 23 -11.16 10.22 -14.29
C ALA A 23 -9.84 10.68 -13.66
N ILE A 24 -9.91 11.33 -12.51
CA ILE A 24 -8.73 11.65 -11.71
C ILE A 24 -8.25 10.32 -11.14
N ALA A 25 -7.40 9.64 -11.90
CA ALA A 25 -6.74 8.44 -11.44
C ALA A 25 -5.78 8.85 -10.30
N GLY A 26 -6.13 8.44 -9.07
CA GLY A 26 -5.21 8.35 -7.97
C GLY A 26 -4.69 9.68 -7.42
N ALA A 27 -5.55 10.51 -6.87
CA ALA A 27 -5.11 11.46 -5.88
C ALA A 27 -4.62 10.67 -4.65
N LYS A 28 -3.30 10.57 -4.46
CA LYS A 28 -2.73 10.04 -3.21
C LYS A 28 -3.22 10.92 -2.07
N ASP A 29 -3.84 10.32 -1.07
CA ASP A 29 -4.21 11.03 0.15
C ASP A 29 -2.94 11.63 0.77
N PRO A 30 -2.82 12.97 0.91
CA PRO A 30 -1.61 13.60 1.44
C PRO A 30 -1.32 13.24 2.90
N LYS A 31 -2.26 12.62 3.60
CA LYS A 31 -2.12 12.14 4.98
C LYS A 31 -1.65 10.68 5.07
N LYS A 32 -1.73 9.93 3.98
CA LYS A 32 -1.28 8.53 3.97
C LYS A 32 0.23 8.48 3.63
N PRO A 33 1.06 7.81 4.46
CA PRO A 33 2.46 7.61 4.14
C PRO A 33 2.62 6.94 2.78
N ALA A 34 3.66 7.32 2.04
CA ALA A 34 3.94 6.72 0.74
C ALA A 34 4.27 5.23 0.90
N SER A 35 3.63 4.40 0.10
CA SER A 35 3.95 2.98 0.02
C SER A 35 5.25 2.77 -0.76
N HIS A 36 6.10 1.91 -0.24
CA HIS A 36 7.38 1.53 -0.85
C HIS A 36 7.42 0.02 -1.08
N SER A 37 8.20 -0.39 -2.07
CA SER A 37 8.46 -1.82 -2.30
C SER A 37 9.93 -2.11 -2.08
N MET A 38 10.22 -3.15 -1.31
CA MET A 38 11.57 -3.62 -1.03
C MET A 38 11.68 -5.10 -1.34
N THR A 39 12.77 -5.50 -1.96
CA THR A 39 13.04 -6.90 -2.31
C THR A 39 14.23 -7.41 -1.50
N GLY A 40 14.05 -8.53 -0.86
CA GLY A 40 15.09 -9.16 -0.03
C GLY A 40 14.71 -10.59 0.34
N CYS A 41 15.45 -11.12 1.29
CA CYS A 41 15.23 -12.46 1.85
C CYS A 41 14.34 -12.36 3.09
N LEU A 42 13.24 -13.08 3.12
CA LEU A 42 12.35 -13.09 4.29
C LEU A 42 12.87 -14.07 5.34
N ALA A 43 13.07 -13.58 6.53
CA ALA A 43 13.49 -14.36 7.69
C ALA A 43 12.55 -14.12 8.87
N LYS A 44 12.60 -15.02 9.85
CA LYS A 44 11.96 -14.80 11.15
C LYS A 44 12.64 -13.66 11.88
N GLY A 45 11.84 -12.85 12.59
CA GLY A 45 12.32 -11.84 13.50
C GLY A 45 12.84 -12.40 14.83
N GLU A 46 13.13 -11.52 15.75
CA GLU A 46 13.69 -11.89 17.05
C GLU A 46 12.65 -12.50 18.01
N THR A 47 11.40 -12.13 17.84
CA THR A 47 10.29 -12.63 18.64
C THR A 47 9.35 -13.49 17.81
N ALA A 48 8.51 -14.28 18.51
CA ALA A 48 7.45 -15.03 17.84
C ALA A 48 6.55 -14.07 17.06
N ASP A 49 6.13 -14.49 15.89
CA ASP A 49 5.24 -13.74 14.99
C ASP A 49 5.83 -12.45 14.40
N THR A 50 7.10 -12.16 14.58
CA THR A 50 7.81 -11.09 13.88
C THR A 50 8.65 -11.62 12.73
N TYR A 51 8.89 -10.76 11.75
CA TYR A 51 9.64 -11.08 10.54
C TYR A 51 10.60 -9.96 10.21
N LYS A 52 11.63 -10.29 9.46
CA LYS A 52 12.58 -9.30 8.93
C LYS A 52 12.92 -9.61 7.48
N LEU A 53 13.12 -8.57 6.72
CA LEU A 53 13.65 -8.65 5.37
C LEU A 53 15.14 -8.38 5.43
N THR A 54 15.97 -9.33 4.98
CA THR A 54 17.42 -9.21 4.94
C THR A 54 17.91 -9.15 3.50
N ASP A 55 19.18 -8.78 3.29
CA ASP A 55 19.78 -8.66 1.96
C ASP A 55 18.95 -7.82 0.99
N VAL A 56 18.38 -6.75 1.52
CA VAL A 56 17.54 -5.84 0.73
C VAL A 56 18.35 -5.26 -0.42
N THR A 57 17.80 -5.40 -1.62
CA THR A 57 18.44 -4.90 -2.84
C THR A 57 18.29 -3.39 -2.98
N GLY A 58 19.29 -2.73 -3.57
CA GLY A 58 19.28 -1.29 -3.81
C GLY A 58 20.07 -0.49 -2.78
N THR A 59 19.86 0.81 -2.82
CA THR A 59 20.45 1.78 -1.87
C THR A 59 19.49 1.96 -0.69
N GLY A 60 19.93 1.69 0.50
CA GLY A 60 19.11 1.81 1.70
C GLY A 60 19.46 0.77 2.74
N PRO A 61 18.61 0.61 3.75
CA PRO A 61 18.83 -0.37 4.80
C PRO A 61 18.90 -1.78 4.22
N LYS A 62 19.86 -2.57 4.67
CA LYS A 62 20.03 -3.97 4.24
C LYS A 62 19.12 -4.92 5.01
N THR A 63 18.63 -4.47 6.15
CA THR A 63 17.68 -5.21 6.98
C THR A 63 16.54 -4.27 7.35
N VAL A 64 15.32 -4.77 7.24
CA VAL A 64 14.09 -4.06 7.60
C VAL A 64 13.22 -4.99 8.42
N GLU A 65 12.78 -4.52 9.56
CA GLU A 65 11.85 -5.25 10.42
C GLU A 65 10.42 -5.06 9.94
N LEU A 66 9.67 -6.15 9.87
CA LEU A 66 8.30 -6.19 9.42
C LEU A 66 7.40 -6.30 10.63
N VAL A 67 6.79 -5.18 11.03
CA VAL A 67 6.16 -5.04 12.35
C VAL A 67 4.66 -5.29 12.29
N GLU A 68 3.94 -4.55 11.48
CA GLU A 68 2.50 -4.73 11.31
C GLU A 68 2.20 -5.34 9.94
N ILE A 69 1.45 -6.43 9.95
CA ILE A 69 1.14 -7.19 8.74
C ILE A 69 -0.35 -7.05 8.46
N ALA A 70 -0.71 -6.58 7.27
CA ALA A 70 -2.09 -6.45 6.86
C ALA A 70 -2.81 -7.81 6.86
N ALA A 71 -4.11 -7.79 7.15
CA ALA A 71 -4.94 -8.99 7.10
C ALA A 71 -4.88 -9.66 5.73
N GLY A 72 -4.72 -10.98 5.71
CA GLY A 72 -4.63 -11.77 4.48
C GLY A 72 -3.22 -11.89 3.89
N VAL A 73 -2.21 -11.24 4.48
CA VAL A 73 -0.80 -11.40 4.10
C VAL A 73 -0.18 -12.51 4.94
N ASP A 74 0.29 -13.56 4.29
CA ASP A 74 0.94 -14.70 4.96
C ASP A 74 2.46 -14.64 4.72
N LEU A 75 3.19 -14.11 5.70
CA LEU A 75 4.65 -14.08 5.66
C LEU A 75 5.27 -15.42 6.08
N ALA A 76 4.59 -16.19 6.91
CA ALA A 76 5.11 -17.47 7.42
C ALA A 76 5.41 -18.46 6.28
N ALA A 77 4.55 -18.49 5.25
CA ALA A 77 4.73 -19.35 4.08
C ALA A 77 5.94 -18.96 3.19
N HIS A 78 6.48 -17.76 3.38
CA HIS A 78 7.57 -17.22 2.56
C HIS A 78 8.90 -17.08 3.29
N VAL A 79 9.01 -17.57 4.52
CA VAL A 79 10.28 -17.59 5.24
C VAL A 79 11.31 -18.44 4.49
N GLY A 80 12.50 -17.89 4.26
CA GLY A 80 13.54 -18.49 3.43
C GLY A 80 13.43 -18.21 1.93
N HIS A 81 12.39 -17.52 1.52
CA HIS A 81 12.19 -17.10 0.13
C HIS A 81 12.68 -15.68 -0.12
N LYS A 82 13.09 -15.42 -1.35
CA LYS A 82 13.27 -14.05 -1.83
C LYS A 82 11.91 -13.48 -2.20
N VAL A 83 11.55 -12.37 -1.58
CA VAL A 83 10.25 -11.73 -1.74
C VAL A 83 10.37 -10.23 -1.99
N THR A 84 9.33 -9.67 -2.59
CA THR A 84 9.10 -8.22 -2.61
C THR A 84 8.00 -7.90 -1.61
N ILE A 85 8.32 -7.08 -0.64
CA ILE A 85 7.39 -6.56 0.36
C ILE A 85 6.97 -5.16 -0.09
N THR A 86 5.68 -4.91 -0.07
CA THR A 86 5.11 -3.57 -0.29
C THR A 86 4.47 -3.10 1.01
N GLY A 87 4.76 -1.87 1.39
CA GLY A 87 4.26 -1.32 2.63
C GLY A 87 4.73 0.10 2.90
N THR A 88 4.52 0.57 4.10
CA THR A 88 4.88 1.92 4.55
C THR A 88 5.93 1.87 5.65
N THR A 89 6.88 2.80 5.60
CA THR A 89 7.86 2.96 6.69
C THR A 89 7.18 3.39 7.98
N MET A 90 7.61 2.80 9.09
CA MET A 90 7.15 3.16 10.43
C MET A 90 8.25 3.87 11.19
N LYS A 91 7.84 4.79 12.07
CA LYS A 91 8.77 5.42 13.01
C LYS A 91 9.03 4.49 14.20
N ALA A 92 10.21 4.61 14.81
CA ALA A 92 10.59 3.81 15.98
C ALA A 92 9.54 3.82 17.10
N ALA A 93 8.90 4.95 17.36
CA ALA A 93 7.84 5.05 18.37
C ALA A 93 6.57 4.26 18.00
N GLU A 94 6.23 4.18 16.72
CA GLU A 94 5.08 3.41 16.22
C GLU A 94 5.40 1.92 16.26
N ALA A 95 6.59 1.53 15.83
CA ALA A 95 7.08 0.16 15.90
C ALA A 95 7.13 -0.33 17.35
N ALA A 96 7.70 0.44 18.26
CA ALA A 96 7.77 0.12 19.68
C ALA A 96 6.39 -0.12 20.30
N LYS A 97 5.40 0.67 19.91
CA LYS A 97 4.02 0.48 20.36
C LYS A 97 3.40 -0.81 19.83
N ALA A 98 3.65 -1.13 18.56
CA ALA A 98 3.12 -2.33 17.92
C ALA A 98 3.75 -3.61 18.53
N GLU A 99 5.03 -3.57 18.86
CA GLU A 99 5.78 -4.70 19.40
C GLU A 99 5.81 -4.77 20.94
N GLY A 100 5.29 -3.76 21.62
CA GLY A 100 5.30 -3.68 23.08
C GLY A 100 6.71 -3.44 23.66
N THR A 101 7.58 -2.78 22.92
CA THR A 101 8.96 -2.45 23.31
C THR A 101 9.13 -0.95 23.58
N THR A 102 10.37 -0.46 23.61
CA THR A 102 10.65 0.97 23.80
C THR A 102 11.21 1.60 22.53
N ALA A 103 10.84 2.85 22.26
CA ALA A 103 11.33 3.59 21.09
C ALA A 103 12.87 3.71 21.04
N THR A 104 13.54 3.64 22.19
CA THR A 104 15.02 3.65 22.25
C THR A 104 15.61 2.36 21.68
N LYS A 105 14.98 1.22 21.94
CA LYS A 105 15.40 -0.08 21.40
C LYS A 105 15.23 -0.10 19.89
N GLU A 106 14.14 0.48 19.40
CA GLU A 106 13.78 0.51 17.98
C GLU A 106 14.48 1.62 17.18
N ALA A 107 15.20 2.53 17.84
CA ALA A 107 15.76 3.72 17.21
C ALA A 107 16.82 3.44 16.13
N THR A 108 17.46 2.29 16.17
CA THR A 108 18.51 1.89 15.22
C THR A 108 17.99 1.04 14.05
N ASP A 109 16.77 0.55 14.16
CA ASP A 109 16.20 -0.37 13.20
C ASP A 109 15.25 0.33 12.24
N HIS A 110 15.13 -0.19 11.05
CA HIS A 110 14.17 0.26 10.06
C HIS A 110 12.95 -0.64 10.08
N HIS A 111 11.79 -0.03 10.28
CA HIS A 111 10.53 -0.73 10.44
C HIS A 111 9.56 -0.45 9.31
N MET A 112 8.77 -1.44 8.96
CA MET A 112 7.79 -1.35 7.89
C MET A 112 6.47 -2.02 8.27
N HIS A 113 5.38 -1.32 8.02
CA HIS A 113 4.05 -1.91 7.95
C HIS A 113 3.89 -2.61 6.61
N VAL A 114 3.45 -3.86 6.60
CA VAL A 114 3.33 -4.69 5.41
C VAL A 114 1.92 -4.68 4.87
N ASP A 115 1.76 -4.20 3.64
CA ASP A 115 0.49 -4.22 2.91
C ASP A 115 0.35 -5.45 2.01
N ALA A 116 1.46 -5.90 1.42
CA ALA A 116 1.47 -7.04 0.50
C ALA A 116 2.84 -7.72 0.45
N VAL A 117 2.83 -9.00 0.10
CA VAL A 117 4.02 -9.82 -0.18
C VAL A 117 3.89 -10.47 -1.55
N LYS A 118 4.97 -10.50 -2.30
CA LYS A 118 5.07 -11.21 -3.58
C LYS A 118 6.36 -12.04 -3.60
N MET A 119 6.24 -13.33 -3.83
CA MET A 119 7.39 -14.20 -3.98
C MET A 119 8.14 -13.90 -5.29
N VAL A 120 9.45 -13.79 -5.20
CA VAL A 120 10.36 -13.59 -6.34
C VAL A 120 11.08 -14.90 -6.66
N SER A 121 11.59 -15.60 -5.63
CA SER A 121 12.27 -16.87 -5.75
C SER A 121 12.01 -17.73 -4.51
N ALA A 122 11.94 -19.03 -4.69
CA ALA A 122 11.77 -19.99 -3.59
C ALA A 122 13.00 -20.11 -2.69
N THR A 123 14.11 -19.54 -3.09
CA THR A 123 15.37 -19.56 -2.32
C THR A 123 15.95 -18.16 -2.24
N CYS A 124 16.58 -17.88 -1.11
CA CYS A 124 17.46 -16.72 -0.95
C CYS A 124 18.80 -16.95 -1.64
N PRO A 125 19.45 -15.87 -2.09
CA PRO A 125 20.81 -15.96 -2.63
C PRO A 125 21.81 -16.38 -1.58
#